data_0aebbdf7052d29ba70e37fb58325f24f
#
_entry.id   0aebbdf7052d29ba70e37fb58325f24f
#
_cell.length_a   1.000
_cell.length_b   1.000
_cell.length_c   1.000
_cell.angle_alpha   90.00
_cell.angle_beta   90.00
_cell.angle_gamma   90.00
#
_symmetry.space_group_name_H-M   'P 1'
#
loop_
_entity.id
_entity.type
_entity.pdbx_description
1 polymer ?
#
loop_
_entity_poly.entity_id
_entity_poly.type
_entity_poly.pdbx_seq_one_letter_code
_entity_poly.pdbx_strand_id
1 'polypeptide(L)'
;GWAVPFAQQSAETWRRAFEVNLTAPFVLTQACAEALAKSRCGSVINIGSIYGLVGPDWGLYEGTSLGNPAAYGASKGGLAQLTRWLSTTLAPTVRVNCIVPGGVWRNQDQAFHERYLKKVPLRRMAIEEDFKGAVAYLASDLSAYVTGQELVVDGGFSTW
;
A
#
# COMPACT_ATOMS: atom_id res chain seq x y z
N GLY A 1 -6.83 -5.24 20.18
CA GLY A 1 -6.63 -4.80 18.80
C GLY A 1 -5.23 -4.27 18.58
N TRP A 2 -4.77 -4.19 17.34
CA TRP A 2 -3.44 -3.66 17.02
C TRP A 2 -3.43 -2.12 16.82
N ALA A 3 -4.59 -1.54 16.50
CA ALA A 3 -4.78 -0.09 16.36
C ALA A 3 -5.11 0.54 17.73
N VAL A 4 -4.13 0.55 18.62
CA VAL A 4 -4.21 1.12 19.97
C VAL A 4 -3.28 2.33 20.10
N PRO A 5 -3.46 3.19 21.13
CA PRO A 5 -2.56 4.31 21.40
C PRO A 5 -1.09 3.88 21.45
N PHE A 6 -0.18 4.76 21.07
CA PHE A 6 1.25 4.46 20.93
C PHE A 6 1.84 3.73 22.16
N ALA A 7 1.53 4.22 23.37
CA ALA A 7 2.03 3.61 24.61
C ALA A 7 1.54 2.16 24.86
N GLN A 8 0.51 1.71 24.15
CA GLN A 8 -0.07 0.36 24.29
C GLN A 8 0.30 -0.55 23.10
N GLN A 9 1.00 -0.03 22.09
CA GLN A 9 1.47 -0.84 20.97
C GLN A 9 2.56 -1.79 21.45
N SER A 10 2.49 -3.07 21.04
CA SER A 10 3.42 -4.10 21.48
C SER A 10 4.36 -4.55 20.36
N ALA A 11 5.55 -5.02 20.73
CA ALA A 11 6.48 -5.62 19.79
C ALA A 11 5.92 -6.90 19.13
N GLU A 12 4.98 -7.58 19.75
CA GLU A 12 4.31 -8.74 19.17
C GLU A 12 3.43 -8.33 17.99
N THR A 13 2.52 -7.36 18.21
CA THR A 13 1.66 -6.86 17.13
C THR A 13 2.45 -6.17 16.04
N TRP A 14 3.57 -5.52 16.38
CA TRP A 14 4.54 -4.99 15.42
C TRP A 14 5.09 -6.09 14.52
N ARG A 15 5.66 -7.15 15.08
CA ARG A 15 6.22 -8.28 14.31
C ARG A 15 5.17 -8.93 13.42
N ARG A 16 3.95 -9.12 13.94
CA ARG A 16 2.83 -9.69 13.15
C ARG A 16 2.46 -8.81 11.95
N ALA A 17 2.45 -7.49 12.10
CA ALA A 17 2.20 -6.58 10.99
C ALA A 17 3.28 -6.69 9.90
N PHE A 18 4.55 -6.77 10.30
CA PHE A 18 5.67 -6.97 9.38
C PHE A 18 5.60 -8.32 8.68
N GLU A 19 5.25 -9.38 9.42
CA GLU A 19 5.11 -10.72 8.85
C GLU A 19 4.09 -10.74 7.70
N VAL A 20 2.92 -10.13 7.90
CA VAL A 20 1.86 -10.11 6.89
C VAL A 20 2.16 -9.11 5.77
N ASN A 21 2.62 -7.90 6.11
CA ASN A 21 2.70 -6.81 5.13
C ASN A 21 4.02 -6.76 4.37
N LEU A 22 5.08 -7.38 4.87
CA LEU A 22 6.42 -7.28 4.31
C LEU A 22 7.08 -8.65 4.08
N THR A 23 7.12 -9.52 5.10
CA THR A 23 7.76 -10.84 4.98
C THR A 23 7.02 -11.71 3.98
N ALA A 24 5.70 -11.80 4.08
CA ALA A 24 4.90 -12.62 3.18
C ALA A 24 5.01 -12.20 1.69
N PRO A 25 4.92 -10.91 1.31
CA PRO A 25 5.21 -10.46 -0.05
C PRO A 25 6.61 -10.86 -0.56
N PHE A 26 7.63 -10.75 0.28
CA PHE A 26 8.98 -11.17 -0.06
C PHE A 26 9.05 -12.67 -0.35
N VAL A 27 8.58 -13.50 0.60
CA VAL A 27 8.61 -14.98 0.48
C VAL A 27 7.80 -15.45 -0.72
N LEU A 28 6.61 -14.87 -0.94
CA LEU A 28 5.76 -15.22 -2.07
C LEU A 28 6.43 -14.85 -3.41
N THR A 29 7.00 -13.66 -3.50
CA THR A 29 7.73 -13.23 -4.70
C THR A 29 8.93 -14.14 -4.97
N GLN A 30 9.69 -14.50 -3.93
CA GLN A 30 10.82 -15.42 -4.04
C GLN A 30 10.38 -16.78 -4.57
N ALA A 31 9.30 -17.35 -4.01
CA ALA A 31 8.78 -18.65 -4.43
C ALA A 31 8.25 -18.64 -5.88
N CYS A 32 7.73 -17.51 -6.35
CA CYS A 32 7.19 -17.37 -7.71
C CYS A 32 8.22 -16.87 -8.74
N ALA A 33 9.40 -16.45 -8.33
CA ALA A 33 10.37 -15.74 -9.19
C ALA A 33 10.71 -16.50 -10.48
N GLU A 34 10.96 -17.82 -10.38
CA GLU A 34 11.28 -18.65 -11.55
C GLU A 34 10.10 -18.76 -12.52
N ALA A 35 8.88 -18.96 -12.01
CA ALA A 35 7.69 -19.04 -12.83
C ALA A 35 7.38 -17.69 -13.50
N LEU A 36 7.55 -16.59 -12.78
CA LEU A 36 7.39 -15.24 -13.32
C LEU A 36 8.42 -14.96 -14.43
N ALA A 37 9.68 -15.34 -14.24
CA ALA A 37 10.74 -15.16 -15.23
C ALA A 37 10.51 -15.96 -16.53
N LYS A 38 9.83 -17.11 -16.45
CA LYS A 38 9.43 -17.92 -17.61
C LYS A 38 8.17 -17.38 -18.29
N SER A 39 7.44 -16.49 -17.66
CA SER A 39 6.25 -15.85 -18.24
C SER A 39 6.65 -14.83 -19.29
N ARG A 40 5.80 -14.64 -20.32
CA ARG A 40 6.02 -13.63 -21.36
C ARG A 40 6.01 -12.19 -20.79
N CYS A 41 5.27 -11.94 -19.72
CA CYS A 41 5.13 -10.62 -19.10
C CYS A 41 5.08 -10.72 -17.56
N GLY A 42 6.15 -11.24 -16.95
CA GLY A 42 6.26 -11.35 -15.49
C GLY A 42 6.05 -9.99 -14.82
N SER A 43 5.08 -9.90 -13.91
CA SER A 43 4.77 -8.68 -13.18
C SER A 43 4.37 -9.00 -11.74
N VAL A 44 5.03 -8.36 -10.79
CA VAL A 44 4.66 -8.34 -9.38
C VAL A 44 4.06 -6.98 -9.04
N ILE A 45 2.89 -6.98 -8.42
CA ILE A 45 2.19 -5.77 -8.00
C ILE A 45 1.97 -5.83 -6.50
N ASN A 46 2.76 -5.07 -5.76
CA ASN A 46 2.59 -4.92 -4.33
C ASN A 46 1.47 -3.91 -4.02
N ILE A 47 0.76 -4.12 -2.92
CA ILE A 47 -0.26 -3.18 -2.44
C ILE A 47 0.29 -2.44 -1.22
N GLY A 48 0.74 -1.22 -1.45
CA GLY A 48 1.23 -0.28 -0.45
C GLY A 48 0.13 0.41 0.34
N SER A 49 0.37 1.64 0.72
CA SER A 49 -0.57 2.56 1.36
C SER A 49 0.01 3.97 1.33
N ILE A 50 -0.85 5.00 1.29
CA ILE A 50 -0.43 6.39 1.54
C ILE A 50 0.34 6.52 2.86
N TYR A 51 0.06 5.70 3.87
CA TYR A 51 0.80 5.68 5.14
C TYR A 51 2.20 5.03 5.05
N GLY A 52 2.58 4.53 3.90
CA GLY A 52 3.99 4.24 3.57
C GLY A 52 4.73 5.45 3.00
N LEU A 53 4.01 6.51 2.59
CA LEU A 53 4.55 7.74 2.00
C LEU A 53 4.50 8.90 2.98
N VAL A 54 3.38 9.04 3.70
CA VAL A 54 3.11 10.17 4.61
C VAL A 54 2.75 9.67 6.00
N GLY A 55 3.01 10.52 7.01
CA GLY A 55 2.57 10.27 8.38
C GLY A 55 1.04 10.42 8.52
N PRO A 56 0.44 9.84 9.58
CA PRO A 56 -0.97 10.01 9.85
C PRO A 56 -1.29 11.46 10.26
N ASP A 57 -2.35 11.99 9.69
CA ASP A 57 -2.98 13.21 10.20
C ASP A 57 -3.93 12.84 11.34
N TRP A 58 -3.49 13.08 12.57
CA TRP A 58 -4.24 12.72 13.77
C TRP A 58 -5.57 13.46 13.90
N GLY A 59 -5.72 14.62 13.26
CA GLY A 59 -6.99 15.35 13.22
C GLY A 59 -8.13 14.54 12.58
N LEU A 60 -7.82 13.61 11.68
CA LEU A 60 -8.82 12.72 11.09
C LEU A 60 -9.40 11.74 12.11
N TYR A 61 -8.61 11.34 13.10
CA TYR A 61 -8.94 10.28 14.06
C TYR A 61 -9.57 10.83 15.36
N GLU A 62 -9.56 12.15 15.56
CA GLU A 62 -10.02 12.79 16.78
C GLU A 62 -11.49 12.44 17.09
N GLY A 63 -11.76 11.99 18.33
CA GLY A 63 -13.09 11.59 18.78
C GLY A 63 -13.64 10.29 18.16
N THR A 64 -12.79 9.51 17.48
CA THR A 64 -13.17 8.21 16.91
C THR A 64 -12.47 7.05 17.64
N SER A 65 -12.96 5.83 17.44
CA SER A 65 -12.28 4.59 17.88
C SER A 65 -11.21 4.10 16.91
N LEU A 66 -10.99 4.79 15.80
CA LEU A 66 -10.02 4.42 14.78
C LEU A 66 -8.61 4.80 15.22
N GLY A 67 -7.62 4.10 14.67
CA GLY A 67 -6.21 4.38 14.92
C GLY A 67 -5.34 3.98 13.74
N ASN A 68 -4.13 4.51 13.74
CA ASN A 68 -3.10 4.19 12.75
C ASN A 68 -1.85 3.70 13.48
N PRO A 69 -1.63 2.38 13.60
CA PRO A 69 -0.48 1.85 14.33
C PRO A 69 0.82 2.08 13.58
N ALA A 70 1.89 2.38 14.33
CA ALA A 70 3.21 2.64 13.76
C ALA A 70 3.72 1.50 12.86
N ALA A 71 3.43 0.25 13.24
CA ALA A 71 3.79 -0.92 12.47
C ALA A 71 3.17 -0.93 11.06
N TYR A 72 1.98 -0.36 10.89
CA TYR A 72 1.32 -0.28 9.57
C TYR A 72 2.12 0.61 8.62
N GLY A 73 2.33 1.87 8.98
CA GLY A 73 3.09 2.81 8.15
C GLY A 73 4.51 2.29 7.86
N ALA A 74 5.21 1.84 8.91
CA ALA A 74 6.57 1.31 8.78
C ALA A 74 6.64 0.09 7.83
N SER A 75 5.70 -0.87 7.95
CA SER A 75 5.67 -2.05 7.08
C SER A 75 5.33 -1.69 5.63
N LYS A 76 4.46 -0.70 5.40
CA LYS A 76 4.09 -0.24 4.04
C LYS A 76 5.21 0.59 3.39
N GLY A 77 5.94 1.39 4.17
CA GLY A 77 7.19 2.02 3.70
C GLY A 77 8.28 1.00 3.38
N GLY A 78 8.41 -0.04 4.21
CA GLY A 78 9.29 -1.18 3.92
C GLY A 78 8.92 -1.91 2.63
N LEU A 79 7.62 -2.09 2.36
CA LEU A 79 7.13 -2.72 1.13
C LEU A 79 7.43 -1.87 -0.12
N ALA A 80 7.35 -0.56 -0.01
CA ALA A 80 7.75 0.36 -1.08
C ALA A 80 9.24 0.19 -1.41
N GLN A 81 10.10 0.13 -0.39
CA GLN A 81 11.52 -0.10 -0.59
C GLN A 81 11.84 -1.52 -1.08
N LEU A 82 11.14 -2.54 -0.60
CA LEU A 82 11.23 -3.90 -1.13
C LEU A 82 10.86 -3.96 -2.61
N THR A 83 9.83 -3.21 -3.03
CA THR A 83 9.46 -3.09 -4.44
C THR A 83 10.62 -2.59 -5.30
N ARG A 84 11.33 -1.54 -4.87
CA ARG A 84 12.51 -1.02 -5.57
C ARG A 84 13.64 -2.04 -5.62
N TRP A 85 13.93 -2.70 -4.50
CA TRP A 85 14.97 -3.73 -4.44
C TRP A 85 14.66 -4.91 -5.37
N LEU A 86 13.42 -5.43 -5.32
CA LEU A 86 13.00 -6.52 -6.19
C LEU A 86 13.02 -6.14 -7.66
N SER A 87 12.65 -4.90 -8.00
CA SER A 87 12.62 -4.42 -9.38
C SER A 87 14.00 -4.45 -10.04
N THR A 88 15.05 -4.14 -9.30
CA THR A 88 16.43 -4.20 -9.81
C THR A 88 16.99 -5.61 -9.83
N THR A 89 16.54 -6.46 -8.89
CA THR A 89 17.03 -7.84 -8.74
C THR A 89 16.42 -8.78 -9.78
N LEU A 90 15.13 -8.59 -10.10
CA LEU A 90 14.39 -9.49 -11.01
C LEU A 90 14.35 -8.99 -12.46
N ALA A 91 14.86 -7.79 -12.72
CA ALA A 91 15.04 -7.28 -14.07
C ALA A 91 16.06 -8.16 -14.85
N PRO A 92 15.94 -8.23 -16.19
CA PRO A 92 14.92 -7.63 -17.05
C PRO A 92 13.66 -8.47 -17.23
N THR A 93 13.56 -9.64 -16.61
CA THR A 93 12.50 -10.63 -16.90
C THR A 93 11.20 -10.40 -16.16
N VAL A 94 11.26 -9.74 -14.97
CA VAL A 94 10.08 -9.48 -14.15
C VAL A 94 10.07 -8.01 -13.74
N ARG A 95 8.95 -7.35 -13.95
CA ARG A 95 8.69 -5.99 -13.44
C ARG A 95 8.09 -6.08 -12.04
N VAL A 96 8.46 -5.16 -11.16
CA VAL A 96 7.93 -5.10 -9.80
C VAL A 96 7.53 -3.66 -9.50
N ASN A 97 6.25 -3.45 -9.21
CA ASN A 97 5.69 -2.13 -8.91
C ASN A 97 4.78 -2.19 -7.68
N CYS A 98 4.44 -1.04 -7.15
CA CYS A 98 3.56 -0.91 -6.00
C CYS A 98 2.37 0.00 -6.36
N ILE A 99 1.14 -0.43 -6.06
CA ILE A 99 -0.01 0.46 -6.03
C ILE A 99 -0.11 1.01 -4.61
N VAL A 100 -0.31 2.31 -4.49
CA VAL A 100 -0.42 3.00 -3.20
C VAL A 100 -1.84 3.56 -3.05
N PRO A 101 -2.75 2.79 -2.43
CA PRO A 101 -4.12 3.23 -2.19
C PRO A 101 -4.21 4.35 -1.17
N GLY A 102 -5.14 5.28 -1.40
CA GLY A 102 -5.72 6.13 -0.36
C GLY A 102 -6.73 5.37 0.52
N GLY A 103 -7.54 6.11 1.26
CA GLY A 103 -8.59 5.52 2.10
C GLY A 103 -9.69 4.87 1.27
N VAL A 104 -9.95 3.59 1.53
CA VAL A 104 -11.03 2.81 0.92
C VAL A 104 -12.22 2.79 1.86
N TRP A 105 -13.40 3.05 1.34
CA TRP A 105 -14.63 3.06 2.13
C TRP A 105 -14.97 1.65 2.65
N ARG A 106 -15.16 1.54 3.95
CA ARG A 106 -15.51 0.31 4.69
C ARG A 106 -16.43 0.61 5.87
N ASN A 107 -17.37 1.54 5.70
CA ASN A 107 -18.26 2.00 6.77
C ASN A 107 -17.48 2.52 7.99
N GLN A 108 -16.42 3.29 7.77
CA GLN A 108 -15.69 3.96 8.83
C GLN A 108 -16.62 4.95 9.57
N ASP A 109 -16.18 5.34 10.78
CA ASP A 109 -16.87 6.36 11.58
C ASP A 109 -17.15 7.61 10.75
N GLN A 110 -18.39 8.15 10.91
CA GLN A 110 -18.86 9.26 10.09
C GLN A 110 -17.97 10.52 10.27
N ALA A 111 -17.53 10.80 11.50
CA ALA A 111 -16.70 11.96 11.76
C ALA A 111 -15.32 11.84 11.06
N PHE A 112 -14.74 10.63 11.04
CA PHE A 112 -13.54 10.35 10.26
C PHE A 112 -13.80 10.55 8.76
N HIS A 113 -14.90 9.99 8.25
CA HIS A 113 -15.27 10.08 6.83
C HIS A 113 -15.40 11.54 6.38
N GLU A 114 -16.17 12.35 7.10
CA GLU A 114 -16.39 13.76 6.76
C GLU A 114 -15.07 14.57 6.74
N ARG A 115 -14.17 14.32 7.71
CA ARG A 115 -12.85 14.96 7.77
C ARG A 115 -11.95 14.49 6.62
N TYR A 116 -11.98 13.18 6.33
CA TYR A 116 -11.24 12.59 5.22
C TYR A 116 -11.64 13.23 3.88
N LEU A 117 -12.93 13.38 3.62
CA LEU A 117 -13.45 14.00 2.39
C LEU A 117 -12.95 15.45 2.20
N LYS A 118 -12.76 16.19 3.28
CA LYS A 118 -12.25 17.57 3.22
C LYS A 118 -10.79 17.62 2.74
N LYS A 119 -10.02 16.56 3.01
CA LYS A 119 -8.61 16.45 2.62
C LYS A 119 -8.38 15.89 1.23
N VAL A 120 -9.32 15.12 0.70
CA VAL A 120 -9.18 14.51 -0.63
C VAL A 120 -9.70 15.46 -1.71
N PRO A 121 -8.90 15.86 -2.69
CA PRO A 121 -9.34 16.67 -3.83
C PRO A 121 -10.57 16.12 -4.54
N LEU A 122 -10.64 14.79 -4.76
CA LEU A 122 -11.79 14.14 -5.40
C LEU A 122 -13.02 14.00 -4.48
N ARG A 123 -12.97 14.50 -3.23
CA ARG A 123 -14.09 14.59 -2.28
C ARG A 123 -14.83 13.29 -2.02
N ARG A 124 -14.18 12.15 -2.17
CA ARG A 124 -14.72 10.84 -1.80
C ARG A 124 -13.61 9.89 -1.35
N MET A 125 -13.96 8.87 -0.60
CA MET A 125 -13.09 7.73 -0.40
C MET A 125 -13.14 6.82 -1.64
N ALA A 126 -12.10 6.01 -1.82
CA ALA A 126 -12.06 5.03 -2.88
C ALA A 126 -13.02 3.85 -2.62
N ILE A 127 -13.38 3.19 -3.69
CA ILE A 127 -14.00 1.86 -3.70
C ILE A 127 -13.07 0.89 -4.43
N GLU A 128 -13.34 -0.41 -4.41
CA GLU A 128 -12.50 -1.44 -5.04
C GLU A 128 -12.30 -1.23 -6.53
N GLU A 129 -13.31 -0.74 -7.20
CA GLU A 129 -13.31 -0.44 -8.64
C GLU A 129 -12.24 0.57 -9.04
N ASP A 130 -11.92 1.52 -8.16
CA ASP A 130 -10.94 2.57 -8.43
C ASP A 130 -9.51 2.02 -8.66
N PHE A 131 -9.23 0.81 -8.18
CA PHE A 131 -7.91 0.20 -8.32
C PHE A 131 -7.79 -0.75 -9.51
N LYS A 132 -8.91 -1.18 -10.10
CA LYS A 132 -8.90 -2.16 -11.21
C LYS A 132 -8.09 -1.69 -12.40
N GLY A 133 -8.21 -0.41 -12.77
CA GLY A 133 -7.43 0.20 -13.86
C GLY A 133 -5.93 0.17 -13.60
N ALA A 134 -5.52 0.52 -12.37
CA ALA A 134 -4.11 0.50 -11.97
C ALA A 134 -3.53 -0.93 -12.00
N VAL A 135 -4.29 -1.92 -11.50
CA VAL A 135 -3.89 -3.34 -11.54
C VAL A 135 -3.79 -3.81 -12.98
N ALA A 136 -4.80 -3.56 -13.81
CA ALA A 136 -4.80 -3.98 -15.22
C ALA A 136 -3.63 -3.35 -16.00
N TYR A 137 -3.35 -2.06 -15.77
CA TYR A 137 -2.21 -1.37 -16.37
C TYR A 137 -0.88 -2.02 -15.98
N LEU A 138 -0.62 -2.20 -14.69
CA LEU A 138 0.64 -2.77 -14.21
C LEU A 138 0.80 -4.26 -14.54
N ALA A 139 -0.29 -5.00 -14.71
CA ALA A 139 -0.28 -6.40 -15.08
C ALA A 139 -0.11 -6.65 -16.59
N SER A 140 -0.23 -5.62 -17.43
CA SER A 140 -0.22 -5.73 -18.88
C SER A 140 1.05 -5.16 -19.53
N ASP A 141 1.20 -5.39 -20.84
CA ASP A 141 2.29 -4.84 -21.67
C ASP A 141 2.21 -3.31 -21.80
N LEU A 142 1.09 -2.66 -21.45
CA LEU A 142 0.97 -1.21 -21.41
C LEU A 142 1.98 -0.57 -20.44
N SER A 143 2.45 -1.32 -19.45
CA SER A 143 3.46 -0.90 -18.49
C SER A 143 4.81 -1.59 -18.71
N ALA A 144 5.12 -2.04 -19.93
CA ALA A 144 6.35 -2.80 -20.22
C ALA A 144 7.65 -2.06 -19.85
N TYR A 145 7.64 -0.73 -19.80
CA TYR A 145 8.80 0.10 -19.40
C TYR A 145 8.65 0.71 -18.00
N VAL A 146 7.78 0.12 -17.14
CA VAL A 146 7.51 0.59 -15.79
C VAL A 146 7.91 -0.49 -14.77
N THR A 147 8.94 -0.22 -13.99
CA THR A 147 9.38 -1.07 -12.87
C THR A 147 9.94 -0.22 -11.73
N GLY A 148 9.84 -0.70 -10.50
CA GLY A 148 10.30 0.00 -9.30
C GLY A 148 9.45 1.20 -8.89
N GLN A 149 8.27 1.39 -9.48
CA GLN A 149 7.44 2.58 -9.29
C GLN A 149 6.33 2.37 -8.25
N GLU A 150 5.98 3.47 -7.60
CA GLU A 150 4.81 3.59 -6.75
C GLU A 150 3.73 4.36 -7.50
N LEU A 151 2.65 3.66 -7.88
CA LEU A 151 1.48 4.26 -8.52
C LEU A 151 0.48 4.66 -7.43
N VAL A 152 0.45 5.94 -7.10
CA VAL A 152 -0.45 6.49 -6.08
C VAL A 152 -1.87 6.63 -6.65
N VAL A 153 -2.84 6.02 -5.95
CA VAL A 153 -4.27 6.04 -6.30
C VAL A 153 -5.04 6.42 -5.03
N ASP A 154 -5.05 7.70 -4.71
CA ASP A 154 -5.50 8.22 -3.40
C ASP A 154 -6.48 9.39 -3.50
N GLY A 155 -6.96 9.70 -4.70
CA GLY A 155 -7.86 10.84 -4.93
C GLY A 155 -7.20 12.21 -4.69
N GLY A 156 -5.86 12.25 -4.61
CA GLY A 156 -5.08 13.45 -4.35
C GLY A 156 -4.79 13.71 -2.87
N PHE A 157 -5.07 12.75 -1.97
CA PHE A 157 -4.84 12.92 -0.52
C PHE A 157 -3.41 13.32 -0.17
N SER A 158 -2.41 12.77 -0.85
CA SER A 158 -0.99 12.98 -0.55
C SER A 158 -0.33 14.12 -1.35
N THR A 159 -1.11 14.96 -2.00
CA THR A 159 -0.58 16.06 -2.85
C THR A 159 -0.27 17.35 -2.08
N TRP A 160 -0.66 17.46 -0.79
CA TRP A 160 -0.41 18.60 0.12
C TRP A 160 -0.09 18.19 1.55
#